data_2328ebd92a1d82798ae7b12f7305b769
#
_entry.id   2328ebd92a1d82798ae7b12f7305b769
#
_cell.length_a   1.000
_cell.length_b   1.000
_cell.length_c   1.000
_cell.angle_alpha   90.00
_cell.angle_beta   90.00
_cell.angle_gamma   90.00
#
_symmetry.space_group_name_H-M   'P 1'
#
loop_
_entity.id
_entity.type
_entity.pdbx_description
1 polymer ?
#
loop_
_entity_poly.entity_id
_entity_poly.type
_entity_poly.pdbx_seq_one_letter_code
_entity_poly.pdbx_strand_id
1 'polypeptide(L)'
;MKIGLKAHDGSPVLSGIQVACLRMMIAALVLSPFAYQGYKKIKKSDALWLFVVGICGSGIPAFLFAISQQYIDSGLAGILNALTPIFTLLIGLGFFNKKTHSKQLLGMFIGFVGATGIIAMKGSSFENGVFSLLIILATVLYGISVNTVSSKLQHVPAPVISSISVSIAAIPCSLIFLTTPYEVILIHPEGVRSFSAILTLAILGTGFANILFFRLTQKSGAVSAASVTYLIPLVAVGWGCVMGESISLFQMLFGLVLLTGVYLTHQKKSS
;
A
#
# COMPACT_ATOMS: atom_id res chain seq x y z
N MET A 1 -5.07 -6.42 8.41
CA MET A 1 -4.55 -7.64 7.74
C MET A 1 -4.35 -8.78 8.73
N LYS A 2 -3.67 -8.60 9.87
CA LYS A 2 -3.48 -9.67 10.88
C LYS A 2 -4.79 -10.34 11.35
N ILE A 3 -5.88 -9.61 11.50
CA ILE A 3 -7.21 -10.17 11.88
C ILE A 3 -7.74 -11.14 10.81
N GLY A 4 -7.41 -10.94 9.54
CA GLY A 4 -7.79 -11.87 8.46
C GLY A 4 -6.92 -13.12 8.42
N LEU A 5 -5.70 -13.05 8.97
CA LEU A 5 -4.73 -14.15 8.96
C LEU A 5 -4.87 -15.06 10.19
N LYS A 6 -5.20 -14.51 11.38
CA LYS A 6 -5.15 -15.20 12.67
C LYS A 6 -6.41 -14.98 13.49
N ALA A 7 -6.81 -16.03 14.21
CA ALA A 7 -7.85 -15.98 15.23
C ALA A 7 -7.39 -15.24 16.49
N HIS A 8 -8.28 -15.08 17.48
CA HIS A 8 -7.96 -14.43 18.76
C HIS A 8 -6.87 -15.14 19.55
N ASP A 9 -6.82 -16.46 19.47
CA ASP A 9 -5.82 -17.32 20.11
C ASP A 9 -4.48 -17.36 19.36
N GLY A 10 -4.36 -16.64 18.23
CA GLY A 10 -3.17 -16.61 17.39
C GLY A 10 -3.09 -17.74 16.36
N SER A 11 -4.03 -18.68 16.35
CA SER A 11 -4.08 -19.77 15.38
C SER A 11 -4.32 -19.22 13.94
N PRO A 12 -3.74 -19.86 12.90
CA PRO A 12 -3.95 -19.42 11.52
C PRO A 12 -5.37 -19.74 11.06
N VAL A 13 -6.11 -18.73 10.58
CA VAL A 13 -7.44 -18.91 9.95
C VAL A 13 -7.31 -18.97 8.45
N LEU A 14 -6.63 -17.99 7.84
CA LEU A 14 -6.41 -17.93 6.39
C LEU A 14 -4.92 -17.75 6.09
N SER A 15 -4.48 -18.36 5.01
CA SER A 15 -3.12 -18.15 4.51
C SER A 15 -2.95 -16.74 3.92
N GLY A 16 -1.70 -16.25 3.85
CA GLY A 16 -1.42 -14.97 3.21
C GLY A 16 -1.87 -14.93 1.75
N ILE A 17 -1.79 -16.05 1.04
CA ILE A 17 -2.25 -16.19 -0.34
C ILE A 17 -3.76 -16.01 -0.41
N GLN A 18 -4.53 -16.68 0.44
CA GLN A 18 -6.00 -16.53 0.49
C GLN A 18 -6.42 -15.08 0.79
N VAL A 19 -5.77 -14.45 1.76
CA VAL A 19 -6.04 -13.04 2.10
C VAL A 19 -5.73 -12.10 0.93
N ALA A 20 -4.60 -12.31 0.23
CA ALA A 20 -4.25 -11.52 -0.94
C ALA A 20 -5.28 -11.69 -2.08
N CYS A 21 -5.64 -12.95 -2.39
CA CYS A 21 -6.59 -13.27 -3.44
C CYS A 21 -7.98 -12.69 -3.16
N LEU A 22 -8.55 -12.97 -1.99
CA LEU A 22 -9.86 -12.44 -1.60
C LEU A 22 -9.90 -10.91 -1.65
N ARG A 23 -8.85 -10.26 -1.16
CA ARG A 23 -8.74 -8.80 -1.18
C ARG A 23 -8.79 -8.23 -2.60
N MET A 24 -8.08 -8.84 -3.55
CA MET A 24 -8.09 -8.40 -4.96
C MET A 24 -9.44 -8.69 -5.64
N MET A 25 -10.01 -9.89 -5.43
CA MET A 25 -11.29 -10.28 -6.00
C MET A 25 -12.43 -9.35 -5.54
N ILE A 26 -12.55 -9.15 -4.24
CA ILE A 26 -13.59 -8.29 -3.66
C ILE A 26 -13.43 -6.84 -4.14
N ALA A 27 -12.19 -6.30 -4.12
CA ALA A 27 -11.95 -4.94 -4.58
C ALA A 27 -12.26 -4.78 -6.09
N ALA A 28 -11.96 -5.78 -6.93
CA ALA A 28 -12.30 -5.76 -8.34
C ALA A 28 -13.82 -5.76 -8.57
N LEU A 29 -14.57 -6.58 -7.83
CA LEU A 29 -16.03 -6.61 -7.90
C LEU A 29 -16.64 -5.26 -7.52
N VAL A 30 -16.19 -4.67 -6.40
CA VAL A 30 -16.69 -3.37 -5.91
C VAL A 30 -16.35 -2.23 -6.89
N LEU A 31 -15.19 -2.28 -7.53
CA LEU A 31 -14.75 -1.26 -8.48
C LEU A 31 -15.25 -1.50 -9.92
N SER A 32 -15.84 -2.65 -10.22
CA SER A 32 -16.26 -3.02 -11.59
C SER A 32 -17.14 -1.98 -12.29
N PRO A 33 -18.05 -1.23 -11.62
CA PRO A 33 -18.84 -0.19 -12.29
C PRO A 33 -17.98 0.91 -12.90
N PHE A 34 -16.85 1.26 -12.28
CA PHE A 34 -15.93 2.27 -12.81
C PHE A 34 -15.15 1.78 -14.04
N ALA A 35 -14.82 0.47 -14.09
CA ALA A 35 -14.23 -0.13 -15.28
C ALA A 35 -15.21 -0.06 -16.46
N TYR A 36 -16.45 -0.47 -16.22
CA TYR A 36 -17.50 -0.48 -17.26
C TYR A 36 -17.79 0.92 -17.80
N GLN A 37 -17.93 1.92 -16.92
CA GLN A 37 -18.19 3.29 -17.33
C GLN A 37 -16.99 3.97 -18.01
N GLY A 38 -15.78 3.52 -17.66
CA GLY A 38 -14.53 4.16 -18.08
C GLY A 38 -13.84 3.51 -19.27
N TYR A 39 -14.20 2.32 -19.71
CA TYR A 39 -13.47 1.58 -20.74
C TYR A 39 -13.32 2.36 -22.07
N LYS A 40 -14.33 3.16 -22.44
CA LYS A 40 -14.30 4.02 -23.63
C LYS A 40 -13.28 5.15 -23.59
N LYS A 41 -12.78 5.48 -22.38
CA LYS A 41 -11.77 6.55 -22.18
C LYS A 41 -10.34 6.03 -22.27
N ILE A 42 -10.15 4.72 -22.48
CA ILE A 42 -8.86 4.05 -22.52
C ILE A 42 -8.44 3.89 -23.97
N LYS A 43 -7.23 4.32 -24.26
CA LYS A 43 -6.59 4.09 -25.56
C LYS A 43 -5.90 2.72 -25.56
N LYS A 44 -5.73 2.09 -26.71
CA LYS A 44 -4.97 0.83 -26.83
C LYS A 44 -3.53 0.97 -26.28
N SER A 45 -2.92 2.15 -26.45
CA SER A 45 -1.60 2.47 -25.88
C SER A 45 -1.54 2.46 -24.36
N ASP A 46 -2.67 2.62 -23.67
CA ASP A 46 -2.71 2.67 -22.21
C ASP A 46 -2.75 1.26 -21.58
N ALA A 47 -3.09 0.24 -22.38
CA ALA A 47 -3.26 -1.13 -21.89
C ALA A 47 -2.00 -1.67 -21.20
N LEU A 48 -0.82 -1.44 -21.80
CA LEU A 48 0.46 -1.83 -21.22
C LEU A 48 0.69 -1.14 -19.85
N TRP A 49 0.43 0.16 -19.79
CA TRP A 49 0.66 0.94 -18.55
C TRP A 49 -0.33 0.59 -17.46
N LEU A 50 -1.57 0.31 -17.81
CA LEU A 50 -2.58 -0.21 -16.88
C LEU A 50 -2.20 -1.60 -16.36
N PHE A 51 -1.64 -2.46 -17.23
CA PHE A 51 -1.12 -3.76 -16.83
C PHE A 51 0.06 -3.61 -15.84
N VAL A 52 1.03 -2.74 -16.14
CA VAL A 52 2.15 -2.43 -15.22
C VAL A 52 1.63 -1.94 -13.87
N VAL A 53 0.66 -1.01 -13.88
CA VAL A 53 0.07 -0.51 -12.62
C VAL A 53 -0.69 -1.60 -11.88
N GLY A 54 -1.40 -2.49 -12.58
CA GLY A 54 -2.10 -3.62 -11.99
C GLY A 54 -1.16 -4.59 -11.29
N ILE A 55 -0.12 -5.01 -11.99
CA ILE A 55 0.86 -5.98 -11.46
C ILE A 55 1.74 -5.35 -10.37
N CYS A 56 2.33 -4.18 -10.64
CA CYS A 56 3.28 -3.53 -9.72
C CYS A 56 2.58 -2.73 -8.60
N GLY A 57 1.37 -2.24 -8.81
CA GLY A 57 0.66 -1.42 -7.81
C GLY A 57 -0.33 -2.19 -6.94
N SER A 58 -0.79 -3.35 -7.38
CA SER A 58 -1.81 -4.10 -6.65
C SER A 58 -1.50 -5.59 -6.56
N GLY A 59 -1.19 -6.25 -7.68
CA GLY A 59 -1.05 -7.69 -7.78
C GLY A 59 0.09 -8.23 -6.92
N ILE A 60 1.32 -8.15 -7.41
CA ILE A 60 2.49 -8.69 -6.71
C ILE A 60 2.63 -8.14 -5.28
N PRO A 61 2.54 -6.82 -5.02
CA PRO A 61 2.67 -6.30 -3.67
C PRO A 61 1.65 -6.86 -2.67
N ALA A 62 0.41 -7.17 -3.11
CA ALA A 62 -0.59 -7.76 -2.23
C ALA A 62 -0.14 -9.12 -1.66
N PHE A 63 0.48 -9.96 -2.50
CA PHE A 63 1.05 -11.24 -2.07
C PHE A 63 2.28 -11.04 -1.19
N LEU A 64 3.21 -10.18 -1.61
CA LEU A 64 4.44 -9.92 -0.86
C LEU A 64 4.15 -9.44 0.56
N PHE A 65 3.22 -8.49 0.74
CA PHE A 65 2.79 -8.04 2.05
C PHE A 65 2.05 -9.11 2.84
N ALA A 66 1.14 -9.86 2.19
CA ALA A 66 0.34 -10.87 2.88
C ALA A 66 1.21 -12.03 3.37
N ILE A 67 2.18 -12.49 2.57
CA ILE A 67 3.13 -13.53 2.94
C ILE A 67 4.06 -13.02 4.04
N SER A 68 4.68 -11.85 3.85
CA SER A 68 5.63 -11.30 4.84
C SER A 68 5.00 -11.11 6.21
N GLN A 69 3.77 -10.60 6.30
CA GLN A 69 3.10 -10.33 7.58
C GLN A 69 2.69 -11.58 8.37
N GLN A 70 2.89 -12.77 7.82
CA GLN A 70 2.80 -14.01 8.59
C GLN A 70 4.03 -14.23 9.48
N TYR A 71 5.19 -13.71 9.06
CA TYR A 71 6.50 -13.98 9.64
C TYR A 71 7.18 -12.77 10.28
N ILE A 72 6.78 -11.56 9.90
CA ILE A 72 7.33 -10.32 10.47
C ILE A 72 6.25 -9.49 11.16
N ASP A 73 6.67 -8.65 12.09
CA ASP A 73 5.78 -7.74 12.79
C ASP A 73 5.25 -6.61 11.90
N SER A 74 4.02 -6.17 12.20
CA SER A 74 3.41 -5.03 11.49
C SER A 74 4.21 -3.74 11.63
N GLY A 75 4.95 -3.59 12.75
CA GLY A 75 5.88 -2.47 12.96
C GLY A 75 7.00 -2.49 11.94
N LEU A 76 7.73 -3.61 11.82
CA LEU A 76 8.81 -3.77 10.85
C LEU A 76 8.29 -3.61 9.40
N ALA A 77 7.14 -4.20 9.07
CA ALA A 77 6.52 -4.00 7.76
C ALA A 77 6.22 -2.52 7.48
N GLY A 78 5.81 -1.75 8.49
CA GLY A 78 5.59 -0.30 8.39
C GLY A 78 6.88 0.49 8.15
N ILE A 79 7.99 0.16 8.85
CA ILE A 79 9.31 0.77 8.62
C ILE A 79 9.75 0.54 7.17
N LEU A 80 9.68 -0.71 6.72
CA LEU A 80 10.09 -1.07 5.37
C LEU A 80 9.20 -0.40 4.31
N ASN A 81 7.89 -0.30 4.56
CA ASN A 81 6.98 0.41 3.67
C ASN A 81 7.26 1.92 3.58
N ALA A 82 7.87 2.51 4.61
CA ALA A 82 8.32 3.91 4.59
C ALA A 82 9.47 4.15 3.58
N LEU A 83 10.06 3.11 2.98
CA LEU A 83 10.98 3.24 1.85
C LEU A 83 10.28 3.58 0.52
N THR A 84 8.95 3.44 0.43
CA THR A 84 8.19 3.67 -0.81
C THR A 84 8.47 5.04 -1.46
N PRO A 85 8.47 6.18 -0.76
CA PRO A 85 8.79 7.47 -1.40
C PRO A 85 10.22 7.54 -1.92
N ILE A 86 11.16 6.88 -1.23
CA ILE A 86 12.59 6.83 -1.64
C ILE A 86 12.71 6.09 -2.96
N PHE A 87 12.15 4.87 -3.06
CA PHE A 87 12.17 4.12 -4.32
C PHE A 87 11.34 4.80 -5.41
N THR A 88 10.23 5.46 -5.07
CA THR A 88 9.47 6.26 -6.03
C THR A 88 10.32 7.37 -6.64
N LEU A 89 11.12 8.05 -5.83
CA LEU A 89 12.04 9.08 -6.32
C LEU A 89 13.14 8.48 -7.20
N LEU A 90 13.84 7.45 -6.73
CA LEU A 90 14.95 6.83 -7.47
C LEU A 90 14.50 6.33 -8.84
N ILE A 91 13.34 5.65 -8.88
CA ILE A 91 12.74 5.18 -10.12
C ILE A 91 12.30 6.35 -11.01
N GLY A 92 11.72 7.39 -10.42
CA GLY A 92 11.33 8.60 -11.14
C GLY A 92 12.50 9.30 -11.81
N LEU A 93 13.63 9.42 -11.12
CA LEU A 93 14.88 10.01 -11.65
C LEU A 93 15.50 9.11 -12.73
N GLY A 94 15.62 7.80 -12.46
CA GLY A 94 16.35 6.88 -13.36
C GLY A 94 15.57 6.52 -14.63
N PHE A 95 14.26 6.30 -14.54
CA PHE A 95 13.47 5.72 -15.64
C PHE A 95 12.40 6.66 -16.21
N PHE A 96 11.99 7.69 -15.50
CA PHE A 96 10.90 8.59 -15.91
C PHE A 96 11.36 10.03 -16.14
N ASN A 97 12.67 10.31 -16.13
CA ASN A 97 13.25 11.64 -16.33
C ASN A 97 12.59 12.74 -15.45
N LYS A 98 12.15 12.36 -14.23
CA LYS A 98 11.55 13.31 -13.29
C LYS A 98 12.64 14.19 -12.70
N LYS A 99 12.35 15.48 -12.56
CA LYS A 99 13.21 16.42 -11.84
C LYS A 99 12.74 16.48 -10.39
N THR A 100 13.69 16.57 -9.46
CA THR A 100 13.41 16.78 -8.04
C THR A 100 14.06 18.07 -7.54
N HIS A 101 13.63 18.54 -6.39
CA HIS A 101 14.14 19.73 -5.75
C HIS A 101 14.78 19.37 -4.39
N SER A 102 15.79 20.10 -3.96
CA SER A 102 16.48 19.85 -2.70
C SER A 102 15.53 19.79 -1.49
N LYS A 103 14.50 20.65 -1.46
CA LYS A 103 13.47 20.62 -0.41
C LYS A 103 12.67 19.32 -0.39
N GLN A 104 12.37 18.75 -1.55
CA GLN A 104 11.65 17.48 -1.67
C GLN A 104 12.52 16.31 -1.18
N LEU A 105 13.81 16.31 -1.53
CA LEU A 105 14.80 15.34 -1.03
C LEU A 105 14.94 15.42 0.49
N LEU A 106 15.12 16.63 1.01
CA LEU A 106 15.26 16.87 2.45
C LEU A 106 13.98 16.44 3.20
N GLY A 107 12.81 16.83 2.69
CA GLY A 107 11.52 16.45 3.29
C GLY A 107 11.32 14.95 3.33
N MET A 108 11.70 14.26 2.26
CA MET A 108 11.63 12.80 2.18
C MET A 108 12.55 12.11 3.19
N PHE A 109 13.79 12.58 3.34
CA PHE A 109 14.73 12.05 4.34
C PHE A 109 14.23 12.30 5.77
N ILE A 110 13.79 13.52 6.08
CA ILE A 110 13.23 13.88 7.40
C ILE A 110 11.97 13.03 7.69
N GLY A 111 11.06 12.88 6.72
CA GLY A 111 9.87 12.07 6.87
C GLY A 111 10.18 10.58 7.11
N PHE A 112 11.20 10.06 6.44
CA PHE A 112 11.68 8.68 6.65
C PHE A 112 12.22 8.48 8.07
N VAL A 113 13.07 9.41 8.55
CA VAL A 113 13.61 9.36 9.92
C VAL A 113 12.47 9.42 10.96
N GLY A 114 11.50 10.32 10.77
CA GLY A 114 10.35 10.42 11.66
C GLY A 114 9.50 9.16 11.67
N ALA A 115 9.18 8.59 10.49
CA ALA A 115 8.39 7.37 10.37
C ALA A 115 9.06 6.15 11.00
N THR A 116 10.34 5.95 10.72
CA THR A 116 11.12 4.85 11.27
C THR A 116 11.33 5.01 12.78
N GLY A 117 11.54 6.23 13.27
CA GLY A 117 11.69 6.52 14.70
C GLY A 117 10.44 6.16 15.50
N ILE A 118 9.23 6.53 15.03
CA ILE A 118 7.97 6.16 15.68
C ILE A 118 7.85 4.64 15.83
N ILE A 119 8.18 3.88 14.78
CA ILE A 119 7.97 2.42 14.75
C ILE A 119 9.06 1.71 15.57
N ALA A 120 10.32 2.18 15.50
CA ALA A 120 11.42 1.62 16.28
C ALA A 120 11.18 1.67 17.79
N MET A 121 10.48 2.71 18.26
CA MET A 121 10.11 2.82 19.68
C MET A 121 9.10 1.74 20.16
N LYS A 122 8.40 1.07 19.25
CA LYS A 122 7.49 -0.04 19.59
C LYS A 122 8.18 -1.42 19.71
N GLY A 123 9.51 -1.47 19.49
CA GLY A 123 10.29 -2.71 19.61
C GLY A 123 9.96 -3.70 18.49
N SER A 124 10.46 -3.47 17.29
CA SER A 124 10.35 -4.44 16.18
C SER A 124 11.55 -5.37 16.18
N SER A 125 11.31 -6.69 16.18
CA SER A 125 12.37 -7.68 15.97
C SER A 125 12.71 -7.77 14.48
N PHE A 126 14.00 -7.78 14.16
CA PHE A 126 14.51 -7.95 12.79
C PHE A 126 14.73 -9.43 12.41
N GLU A 127 14.06 -10.33 13.11
CA GLU A 127 14.06 -11.75 12.76
C GLU A 127 13.40 -11.98 11.40
N ASN A 128 13.88 -12.98 10.65
CA ASN A 128 13.37 -13.34 9.32
C ASN A 128 13.65 -12.32 8.19
N GLY A 129 14.92 -11.95 7.99
CA GLY A 129 15.36 -10.98 6.98
C GLY A 129 14.86 -11.21 5.54
N VAL A 130 14.66 -12.48 5.13
CA VAL A 130 14.13 -12.81 3.79
C VAL A 130 12.74 -12.24 3.57
N PHE A 131 11.86 -12.30 4.58
CA PHE A 131 10.50 -11.74 4.48
C PHE A 131 10.50 -10.22 4.47
N SER A 132 11.52 -9.59 5.07
CA SER A 132 11.76 -8.15 4.97
C SER A 132 12.10 -7.72 3.54
N LEU A 133 12.88 -8.52 2.80
CA LEU A 133 13.19 -8.27 1.39
C LEU A 133 11.94 -8.27 0.50
N LEU A 134 10.93 -9.09 0.81
CA LEU A 134 9.67 -9.09 0.07
C LEU A 134 8.94 -7.75 0.19
N ILE A 135 8.95 -7.13 1.38
CA ILE A 135 8.37 -5.79 1.57
C ILE A 135 9.17 -4.73 0.80
N ILE A 136 10.50 -4.81 0.84
CA ILE A 136 11.35 -3.88 0.06
C ILE A 136 11.04 -4.01 -1.43
N LEU A 137 10.94 -5.22 -1.95
CA LEU A 137 10.53 -5.47 -3.34
C LEU A 137 9.15 -4.85 -3.64
N ALA A 138 8.18 -5.01 -2.73
CA ALA A 138 6.87 -4.40 -2.89
C ALA A 138 6.95 -2.86 -2.97
N THR A 139 7.82 -2.22 -2.18
CA THR A 139 7.99 -0.76 -2.23
C THR A 139 8.63 -0.28 -3.54
N VAL A 140 9.55 -1.05 -4.11
CA VAL A 140 10.10 -0.80 -5.46
C VAL A 140 8.98 -0.88 -6.49
N LEU A 141 8.16 -1.94 -6.47
CA LEU A 141 7.04 -2.10 -7.38
C LEU A 141 6.00 -0.98 -7.24
N TYR A 142 5.69 -0.55 -6.02
CA TYR A 142 4.86 0.64 -5.80
C TYR A 142 5.48 1.89 -6.44
N GLY A 143 6.78 2.08 -6.33
CA GLY A 143 7.49 3.18 -6.99
C GLY A 143 7.33 3.19 -8.51
N ILE A 144 7.40 2.02 -9.16
CA ILE A 144 7.14 1.84 -10.60
C ILE A 144 5.69 2.23 -10.92
N SER A 145 4.73 1.67 -10.19
CA SER A 145 3.30 1.92 -10.40
C SER A 145 2.96 3.41 -10.31
N VAL A 146 3.39 4.07 -9.23
CA VAL A 146 3.06 5.49 -8.96
C VAL A 146 3.68 6.41 -10.02
N ASN A 147 4.94 6.14 -10.43
CA ASN A 147 5.57 6.88 -11.52
C ASN A 147 4.86 6.66 -12.86
N THR A 148 4.41 5.44 -13.13
CA THR A 148 3.63 5.12 -14.35
C THR A 148 2.32 5.91 -14.36
N VAL A 149 1.55 5.93 -13.28
CA VAL A 149 0.31 6.71 -13.18
C VAL A 149 0.60 8.19 -13.39
N SER A 150 1.63 8.74 -12.73
CA SER A 150 1.94 10.18 -12.81
C SER A 150 2.54 10.63 -14.15
N SER A 151 3.02 9.70 -14.99
CA SER A 151 3.71 10.05 -16.24
C SER A 151 2.96 9.59 -17.49
N LYS A 152 2.26 8.47 -17.44
CA LYS A 152 1.65 7.83 -18.61
C LYS A 152 0.13 7.81 -18.60
N LEU A 153 -0.51 7.90 -17.43
CA LEU A 153 -1.96 7.75 -17.27
C LEU A 153 -2.65 9.00 -16.70
N GLN A 154 -2.07 10.20 -16.93
CA GLN A 154 -2.62 11.46 -16.45
C GLN A 154 -4.02 11.78 -17.03
N HIS A 155 -4.28 11.32 -18.25
CA HIS A 155 -5.54 11.55 -18.96
C HIS A 155 -6.63 10.54 -18.60
N VAL A 156 -6.29 9.43 -17.93
CA VAL A 156 -7.25 8.40 -17.52
C VAL A 156 -7.77 8.73 -16.12
N PRO A 157 -9.09 8.75 -15.89
CA PRO A 157 -9.63 9.03 -14.55
C PRO A 157 -9.14 8.03 -13.49
N ALA A 158 -8.76 8.51 -12.31
CA ALA A 158 -8.24 7.67 -11.23
C ALA A 158 -9.14 6.48 -10.83
N PRO A 159 -10.50 6.60 -10.77
CA PRO A 159 -11.36 5.45 -10.54
C PRO A 159 -11.22 4.36 -11.61
N VAL A 160 -11.02 4.76 -12.87
CA VAL A 160 -10.85 3.84 -13.99
C VAL A 160 -9.50 3.12 -13.90
N ILE A 161 -8.41 3.86 -13.61
CA ILE A 161 -7.09 3.27 -13.38
C ILE A 161 -7.19 2.26 -12.24
N SER A 162 -7.77 2.65 -11.10
CA SER A 162 -7.91 1.78 -9.93
C SER A 162 -8.69 0.50 -10.25
N SER A 163 -9.83 0.65 -10.89
CA SER A 163 -10.70 -0.48 -11.23
C SER A 163 -10.00 -1.49 -12.15
N ILE A 164 -9.42 -1.02 -13.26
CA ILE A 164 -8.77 -1.90 -14.24
C ILE A 164 -7.51 -2.53 -13.66
N SER A 165 -6.69 -1.76 -12.94
CA SER A 165 -5.47 -2.27 -12.33
C SER A 165 -5.76 -3.37 -11.31
N VAL A 166 -6.79 -3.20 -10.48
CA VAL A 166 -7.18 -4.22 -9.50
C VAL A 166 -7.82 -5.42 -10.20
N SER A 167 -8.61 -5.22 -11.27
CA SER A 167 -9.18 -6.32 -12.06
C SER A 167 -8.11 -7.17 -12.73
N ILE A 168 -7.04 -6.55 -13.26
CA ILE A 168 -5.88 -7.28 -13.82
C ILE A 168 -5.24 -8.17 -12.75
N ALA A 169 -5.10 -7.68 -11.53
CA ALA A 169 -4.57 -8.46 -10.41
C ALA A 169 -5.56 -9.55 -9.95
N ALA A 170 -6.86 -9.29 -10.00
CA ALA A 170 -7.89 -10.22 -9.54
C ALA A 170 -8.02 -11.47 -10.41
N ILE A 171 -7.74 -11.38 -11.72
CA ILE A 171 -7.84 -12.53 -12.63
C ILE A 171 -6.96 -13.70 -12.17
N PRO A 172 -5.62 -13.56 -12.05
CA PRO A 172 -4.78 -14.64 -11.55
C PRO A 172 -5.09 -14.98 -10.09
N CYS A 173 -5.49 -14.00 -9.27
CA CYS A 173 -5.90 -14.25 -7.89
C CYS A 173 -7.11 -15.18 -7.82
N SER A 174 -8.09 -15.04 -8.71
CA SER A 174 -9.28 -15.93 -8.75
C SER A 174 -8.87 -17.37 -9.06
N LEU A 175 -7.96 -17.57 -10.02
CA LEU A 175 -7.47 -18.90 -10.38
C LEU A 175 -6.69 -19.53 -9.21
N ILE A 176 -5.81 -18.77 -8.57
CA ILE A 176 -5.03 -19.25 -7.41
C ILE A 176 -5.96 -19.56 -6.24
N PHE A 177 -6.98 -18.72 -5.99
CA PHE A 177 -7.92 -18.94 -4.88
C PHE A 177 -8.67 -20.27 -4.99
N LEU A 178 -9.07 -20.66 -6.19
CA LEU A 178 -9.76 -21.94 -6.44
C LEU A 178 -8.88 -23.16 -6.12
N THR A 179 -7.55 -23.02 -6.09
CA THR A 179 -6.63 -24.10 -5.70
C THR A 179 -6.38 -24.17 -4.19
N THR A 180 -6.95 -23.23 -3.41
CA THR A 180 -6.78 -23.18 -1.95
C THR A 180 -8.01 -23.77 -1.24
N PRO A 181 -7.87 -24.26 0.01
CA PRO A 181 -8.98 -24.76 0.81
C PRO A 181 -9.86 -23.61 1.30
N TYR A 182 -10.69 -23.04 0.41
CA TYR A 182 -11.56 -21.90 0.71
C TYR A 182 -12.71 -22.21 1.68
N GLU A 183 -13.02 -23.50 1.88
CA GLU A 183 -14.04 -23.98 2.82
C GLU A 183 -13.76 -23.57 4.28
N VAL A 184 -12.50 -23.32 4.61
CA VAL A 184 -12.06 -22.85 5.94
C VAL A 184 -12.84 -21.59 6.36
N ILE A 185 -13.25 -20.72 5.43
CA ILE A 185 -14.02 -19.52 5.73
C ILE A 185 -15.38 -19.88 6.36
N LEU A 186 -16.00 -20.99 5.95
CA LEU A 186 -17.30 -21.43 6.43
C LEU A 186 -17.20 -22.34 7.65
N ILE A 187 -16.14 -23.15 7.73
CA ILE A 187 -15.97 -24.20 8.75
C ILE A 187 -15.30 -23.66 10.02
N HIS A 188 -14.34 -22.71 9.89
CA HIS A 188 -13.61 -22.21 11.04
C HIS A 188 -14.49 -21.29 11.91
N PRO A 189 -14.50 -21.43 13.24
CA PRO A 189 -15.32 -20.61 14.15
C PRO A 189 -15.15 -19.09 13.96
N GLU A 190 -13.93 -18.64 13.65
CA GLU A 190 -13.63 -17.23 13.38
C GLU A 190 -13.56 -16.88 11.86
N GLY A 191 -14.00 -17.78 10.98
CA GLY A 191 -13.93 -17.57 9.54
C GLY A 191 -14.74 -16.36 9.08
N VAL A 192 -15.94 -16.16 9.59
CA VAL A 192 -16.80 -15.00 9.30
C VAL A 192 -16.14 -13.68 9.72
N ARG A 193 -15.49 -13.68 10.91
CA ARG A 193 -14.76 -12.51 11.41
C ARG A 193 -13.56 -12.18 10.51
N SER A 194 -12.78 -13.18 10.13
CA SER A 194 -11.65 -13.04 9.22
C SER A 194 -12.11 -12.52 7.85
N PHE A 195 -13.19 -13.08 7.32
CA PHE A 195 -13.77 -12.65 6.05
C PHE A 195 -14.27 -11.20 6.10
N SER A 196 -14.99 -10.80 7.17
CA SER A 196 -15.48 -9.42 7.32
C SER A 196 -14.34 -8.40 7.44
N ALA A 197 -13.24 -8.77 8.11
CA ALA A 197 -12.04 -7.94 8.16
C ALA A 197 -11.38 -7.78 6.77
N ILE A 198 -11.34 -8.86 5.96
CA ILE A 198 -10.83 -8.81 4.60
C ILE A 198 -11.77 -7.99 3.69
N LEU A 199 -13.08 -8.13 3.84
CA LEU A 199 -14.08 -7.36 3.11
C LEU A 199 -13.87 -5.86 3.35
N THR A 200 -13.74 -5.44 4.59
CA THR A 200 -13.45 -4.05 4.97
C THR A 200 -12.13 -3.56 4.37
N LEU A 201 -11.07 -4.37 4.47
CA LEU A 201 -9.76 -4.06 3.90
C LEU A 201 -9.80 -3.96 2.37
N ALA A 202 -10.57 -4.81 1.70
CA ALA A 202 -10.72 -4.79 0.24
C ALA A 202 -11.47 -3.55 -0.23
N ILE A 203 -12.58 -3.19 0.41
CA ILE A 203 -13.41 -2.06 0.01
C ILE A 203 -12.70 -0.74 0.33
N LEU A 204 -12.33 -0.54 1.60
CA LEU A 204 -11.75 0.73 2.07
C LEU A 204 -10.26 0.83 1.79
N GLY A 205 -9.50 -0.19 2.18
CA GLY A 205 -8.03 -0.17 2.13
C GLY A 205 -7.46 -0.46 0.73
N THR A 206 -8.23 -1.06 -0.18
CA THR A 206 -7.78 -1.31 -1.56
C THR A 206 -8.62 -0.51 -2.55
N GLY A 207 -9.93 -0.66 -2.55
CA GLY A 207 -10.80 -0.02 -3.53
C GLY A 207 -10.77 1.50 -3.41
N PHE A 208 -11.30 2.02 -2.32
CA PHE A 208 -11.41 3.46 -2.10
C PHE A 208 -10.05 4.15 -1.94
N ALA A 209 -9.14 3.54 -1.18
CA ALA A 209 -7.81 4.08 -0.96
C ALA A 209 -7.00 4.22 -2.27
N ASN A 210 -7.06 3.23 -3.18
CA ASN A 210 -6.37 3.31 -4.48
C ASN A 210 -6.92 4.44 -5.35
N ILE A 211 -8.24 4.66 -5.37
CA ILE A 211 -8.84 5.79 -6.10
C ILE A 211 -8.29 7.12 -5.58
N LEU A 212 -8.29 7.32 -4.26
CA LEU A 212 -7.77 8.53 -3.65
C LEU A 212 -6.27 8.71 -3.92
N PHE A 213 -5.51 7.63 -3.77
CA PHE A 213 -4.06 7.62 -3.96
C PHE A 213 -3.68 7.93 -5.42
N PHE A 214 -4.34 7.33 -6.41
CA PHE A 214 -4.09 7.64 -7.82
C PHE A 214 -4.55 9.05 -8.19
N ARG A 215 -5.67 9.53 -7.63
CA ARG A 215 -6.08 10.93 -7.79
C ARG A 215 -5.04 11.90 -7.22
N LEU A 216 -4.49 11.59 -6.05
CA LEU A 216 -3.41 12.37 -5.44
C LEU A 216 -2.14 12.33 -6.31
N THR A 217 -1.77 11.13 -6.80
CA THR A 217 -0.63 10.93 -7.71
C THR A 217 -0.73 11.80 -8.97
N GLN A 218 -1.91 11.86 -9.57
CA GLN A 218 -2.16 12.70 -10.75
C GLN A 218 -2.09 14.19 -10.42
N LYS A 219 -2.54 14.63 -9.24
CA LYS A 219 -2.57 16.05 -8.86
C LYS A 219 -1.24 16.58 -8.36
N SER A 220 -0.55 15.84 -7.49
CA SER A 220 0.66 16.30 -6.79
C SER A 220 1.95 15.60 -7.22
N GLY A 221 1.86 14.63 -8.14
CA GLY A 221 3.01 13.86 -8.64
C GLY A 221 3.35 12.65 -7.77
N ALA A 222 4.22 11.79 -8.32
CA ALA A 222 4.52 10.48 -7.75
C ALA A 222 5.13 10.55 -6.34
N VAL A 223 6.18 11.35 -6.14
CA VAL A 223 6.90 11.42 -4.86
C VAL A 223 6.04 12.04 -3.76
N SER A 224 5.31 13.11 -4.07
CA SER A 224 4.40 13.74 -3.11
C SER A 224 3.26 12.79 -2.72
N ALA A 225 2.70 12.04 -3.66
CA ALA A 225 1.70 11.03 -3.32
C ALA A 225 2.28 9.90 -2.46
N ALA A 226 3.47 9.39 -2.83
CA ALA A 226 4.11 8.32 -2.08
C ALA A 226 4.43 8.75 -0.63
N SER A 227 4.78 10.02 -0.38
CA SER A 227 5.10 10.51 0.98
C SER A 227 3.92 10.42 1.97
N VAL A 228 2.68 10.26 1.48
CA VAL A 228 1.50 10.01 2.34
C VAL A 228 1.66 8.70 3.11
N THR A 229 2.43 7.73 2.61
CA THR A 229 2.71 6.48 3.35
C THR A 229 3.44 6.72 4.67
N TYR A 230 4.16 7.83 4.81
CA TYR A 230 4.76 8.22 6.08
C TYR A 230 3.73 8.50 7.18
N LEU A 231 2.49 8.85 6.84
CA LEU A 231 1.43 9.08 7.83
C LEU A 231 0.92 7.77 8.47
N ILE A 232 1.22 6.61 7.87
CA ILE A 232 0.76 5.30 8.39
C ILE A 232 1.20 5.07 9.85
N PRO A 233 2.48 5.28 10.24
CA PRO A 233 2.89 5.14 11.64
C PRO A 233 2.17 6.10 12.57
N LEU A 234 1.92 7.34 12.14
CA LEU A 234 1.21 8.33 12.94
C LEU A 234 -0.23 7.91 13.24
N VAL A 235 -0.93 7.42 12.20
CA VAL A 235 -2.29 6.88 12.35
C VAL A 235 -2.28 5.64 13.27
N ALA A 236 -1.26 4.78 13.16
CA ALA A 236 -1.12 3.61 14.02
C ALA A 236 -0.93 3.99 15.50
N VAL A 237 -0.15 5.03 15.79
CA VAL A 237 0.01 5.58 17.15
C VAL A 237 -1.32 6.17 17.65
N GLY A 238 -1.99 6.98 16.83
CA GLY A 238 -3.30 7.55 17.19
C GLY A 238 -4.34 6.47 17.52
N TRP A 239 -4.34 5.37 16.75
CA TRP A 239 -5.22 4.22 17.03
C TRP A 239 -4.84 3.50 18.32
N GLY A 240 -3.54 3.35 18.61
CA GLY A 240 -3.04 2.81 19.86
C GLY A 240 -3.54 3.60 21.08
N CYS A 241 -3.55 4.96 20.97
CA CYS A 241 -4.11 5.80 22.05
C CYS A 241 -5.58 5.55 22.30
N VAL A 242 -6.38 5.40 21.26
CA VAL A 242 -7.82 5.08 21.39
C VAL A 242 -8.00 3.74 22.10
N MET A 243 -7.04 2.81 21.94
CA MET A 243 -7.02 1.52 22.63
C MET A 243 -6.41 1.56 24.04
N GLY A 244 -6.03 2.75 24.56
CA GLY A 244 -5.47 2.93 25.90
C GLY A 244 -3.95 2.72 25.97
N GLU A 245 -3.23 2.64 24.84
CA GLU A 245 -1.77 2.59 24.84
C GLU A 245 -1.20 3.98 25.20
N SER A 246 -0.19 4.03 26.08
CA SER A 246 0.51 5.26 26.41
C SER A 246 1.45 5.67 25.27
N ILE A 247 1.40 6.94 24.88
CA ILE A 247 2.35 7.51 23.92
C ILE A 247 3.59 7.99 24.66
N SER A 248 4.78 7.56 24.23
CA SER A 248 6.02 8.10 24.74
C SER A 248 6.31 9.51 24.16
N LEU A 249 7.01 10.32 24.93
CA LEU A 249 7.46 11.63 24.46
C LEU A 249 8.27 11.55 23.16
N PHE A 250 9.08 10.51 23.00
CA PHE A 250 9.85 10.26 21.78
C PHE A 250 8.96 9.99 20.57
N GLN A 251 7.87 9.23 20.72
CA GLN A 251 6.92 9.02 19.63
C GLN A 251 6.25 10.33 19.19
N MET A 252 5.96 11.23 20.12
CA MET A 252 5.43 12.55 19.80
C MET A 252 6.47 13.40 19.02
N LEU A 253 7.73 13.42 19.48
CA LEU A 253 8.81 14.12 18.79
C LEU A 253 9.05 13.60 17.38
N PHE A 254 9.14 12.28 17.20
CA PHE A 254 9.26 11.67 15.87
C PHE A 254 8.02 11.93 14.99
N GLY A 255 6.82 12.05 15.59
CA GLY A 255 5.61 12.48 14.89
C GLY A 255 5.73 13.88 14.32
N LEU A 256 6.28 14.83 15.07
CA LEU A 256 6.54 16.20 14.60
C LEU A 256 7.58 16.22 13.48
N VAL A 257 8.68 15.45 13.64
CA VAL A 257 9.72 15.30 12.60
C VAL A 257 9.10 14.76 11.31
N LEU A 258 8.25 13.72 11.41
CA LEU A 258 7.54 13.13 10.28
C LEU A 258 6.65 14.15 9.55
N LEU A 259 5.81 14.88 10.30
CA LEU A 259 4.93 15.90 9.72
C LEU A 259 5.71 17.01 9.03
N THR A 260 6.82 17.44 9.59
CA THR A 260 7.74 18.41 8.97
C THR A 260 8.30 17.87 7.65
N GLY A 261 8.71 16.60 7.61
CA GLY A 261 9.19 15.95 6.39
C GLY A 261 8.12 15.88 5.29
N VAL A 262 6.89 15.48 5.63
CA VAL A 262 5.75 15.45 4.69
C VAL A 262 5.45 16.85 4.17
N TYR A 263 5.42 17.85 5.02
CA TYR A 263 5.19 19.25 4.64
C TYR A 263 6.24 19.74 3.63
N LEU A 264 7.53 19.54 3.91
CA LEU A 264 8.63 19.92 3.01
C LEU A 264 8.54 19.21 1.65
N THR A 265 8.14 17.92 1.63
CA THR A 265 7.98 17.15 0.39
C THR A 265 6.89 17.72 -0.52
N HIS A 266 5.86 18.35 0.06
CA HIS A 266 4.74 18.94 -0.68
C HIS A 266 4.96 20.41 -1.09
N GLN A 267 6.00 21.07 -0.59
CA GLN A 267 6.30 22.44 -1.01
C GLN A 267 6.64 22.48 -2.51
N LYS A 268 5.84 23.22 -3.27
CA LYS A 268 6.18 23.56 -4.66
C LYS A 268 7.41 24.47 -4.67
N LYS A 269 8.19 24.40 -5.75
CA LYS A 269 9.25 25.38 -5.99
C LYS A 269 8.62 26.78 -5.93
N SER A 270 9.06 27.61 -5.01
CA SER A 270 8.88 29.07 -5.12
C SER A 270 9.61 29.48 -6.39
N SER A 271 8.83 29.84 -7.42
CA SER A 271 9.33 30.34 -8.71
C SER A 271 10.09 31.63 -8.49
#